data_655ee80a25747ca50c61bc051d3495bd
#
_entry.id   655ee80a25747ca50c61bc051d3495bd
#
_cell.length_a   1.000
_cell.length_b   1.000
_cell.length_c   1.000
_cell.angle_alpha   90.00
_cell.angle_beta   90.00
_cell.angle_gamma   90.00
#
_symmetry.space_group_name_H-M   'P 1'
#
loop_
_entity.id
_entity.type
_entity.pdbx_description
1 polymer ?
#
loop_
_entity_poly.entity_id
_entity_poly.type
_entity_poly.pdbx_seq_one_letter_code
_entity_poly.pdbx_strand_id
1 'polypeptide(L)'
;MGQIHLCTRIINIPHPPDSLGIPNFAGNVAGRSFHKRRSDSIFNRKRMKTVLIVVGKTQNRQLDALIEDYRGRIGHYVPFSMEVQPELRNTRGLSFEQQKEREGKELLGRIQNGDWVILLDERGKEMRSVEFAAFLDKRMQSSRKRLVFIIVGPYGFSEEVYQRADELFSLSKMTFSHQMVRLIFVEQLYRGLSILNGEPYHHESE
;
A
#
# COMPACT_ATOMS: atom_id res chain seq x y z
N MET A 1 -24.77 -21.91 10.92
CA MET A 1 -23.96 -21.60 12.12
C MET A 1 -22.64 -22.30 11.98
N GLY A 2 -21.61 -21.64 11.48
CA GLY A 2 -20.25 -22.15 11.30
C GLY A 2 -19.30 -21.22 12.03
N GLN A 3 -18.65 -21.74 13.09
CA GLN A 3 -17.68 -21.02 13.88
C GLN A 3 -16.40 -20.78 13.06
N ILE A 4 -16.04 -19.54 12.93
CA ILE A 4 -14.78 -19.09 12.36
C ILE A 4 -13.74 -19.12 13.49
N HIS A 5 -12.77 -20.03 13.41
CA HIS A 5 -11.60 -20.00 14.30
C HIS A 5 -10.65 -18.87 13.81
N LEU A 6 -10.73 -17.75 14.51
CA LEU A 6 -9.73 -16.69 14.38
C LEU A 6 -8.45 -17.10 15.12
N CYS A 7 -7.38 -17.33 14.38
CA CYS A 7 -6.05 -17.36 14.97
C CYS A 7 -5.57 -15.91 15.14
N THR A 8 -5.96 -15.30 16.28
CA THR A 8 -5.64 -13.91 16.59
C THR A 8 -4.34 -13.86 17.40
N ARG A 9 -3.21 -13.59 16.75
CA ARG A 9 -2.09 -12.96 17.45
C ARG A 9 -2.29 -11.45 17.39
N ILE A 10 -2.85 -10.92 18.46
CA ILE A 10 -2.94 -9.48 18.69
C ILE A 10 -1.54 -9.00 19.06
N ILE A 11 -0.86 -8.31 18.14
CA ILE A 11 0.33 -7.54 18.47
C ILE A 11 -0.18 -6.22 19.05
N ASN A 12 0.10 -6.02 20.34
CA ASN A 12 -0.21 -4.80 21.06
C ASN A 12 0.60 -3.65 20.46
N ILE A 13 -0.07 -2.70 19.80
CA ILE A 13 0.56 -1.53 19.20
C ILE A 13 0.61 -0.45 20.29
N PRO A 14 1.79 -0.05 20.80
CA PRO A 14 1.88 1.09 21.68
C PRO A 14 1.60 2.38 20.90
N HIS A 15 0.66 3.19 21.39
CA HIS A 15 0.50 4.56 20.94
C HIS A 15 1.77 5.37 21.26
N PRO A 16 2.22 6.26 20.36
CA PRO A 16 3.29 7.18 20.71
C PRO A 16 2.82 8.10 21.84
N PRO A 17 3.66 8.37 22.85
CA PRO A 17 3.29 9.28 23.93
C PRO A 17 3.19 10.71 23.40
N ASP A 18 2.12 11.39 23.82
CA ASP A 18 1.98 12.83 23.71
C ASP A 18 3.15 13.53 24.39
N SER A 19 3.61 14.60 23.75
CA SER A 19 4.63 15.54 24.15
C SER A 19 4.90 15.67 25.65
N LEU A 20 6.07 15.29 26.11
CA LEU A 20 6.69 15.78 27.36
C LEU A 20 8.21 15.84 27.22
N GLY A 21 8.68 17.06 27.44
CA GLY A 21 9.96 17.53 27.92
C GLY A 21 11.24 16.72 27.64
N ILE A 22 12.11 17.31 26.84
CA ILE A 22 13.50 16.86 26.64
C ILE A 22 14.34 17.23 27.87
N PRO A 23 15.02 16.31 28.57
CA PRO A 23 16.18 16.65 29.37
C PRO A 23 17.44 16.51 28.53
N ASN A 24 18.22 17.59 28.48
CA ASN A 24 19.58 17.63 27.97
C ASN A 24 20.48 16.69 28.76
N PHE A 25 21.05 15.70 28.08
CA PHE A 25 22.21 14.97 28.58
C PHE A 25 23.36 15.11 27.59
N ALA A 26 24.28 16.04 27.89
CA ALA A 26 25.60 16.07 27.29
C ALA A 26 26.44 14.93 27.89
N GLY A 27 26.73 13.92 27.12
CA GLY A 27 27.62 12.82 27.47
C GLY A 27 28.42 12.40 26.23
N ASN A 28 29.68 12.82 26.22
CA ASN A 28 30.69 12.53 25.22
C ASN A 28 31.03 11.04 25.24
N VAL A 29 30.73 10.28 24.19
CA VAL A 29 31.36 8.99 23.91
C VAL A 29 31.63 8.89 22.40
N ALA A 30 32.93 8.90 22.07
CA ALA A 30 33.46 8.62 20.75
C ALA A 30 33.16 7.16 20.37
N GLY A 31 32.37 6.91 19.32
CA GLY A 31 32.05 5.56 18.89
C GLY A 31 31.37 5.50 17.51
N ARG A 32 32.23 5.44 16.48
CA ARG A 32 31.96 4.91 15.12
C ARG A 32 30.65 5.29 14.39
N SER A 33 30.77 6.30 13.59
CA SER A 33 29.90 6.80 12.53
C SER A 33 29.62 5.77 11.41
N PHE A 34 28.79 4.77 11.64
CA PHE A 34 28.38 3.85 10.56
C PHE A 34 26.90 3.99 10.15
N HIS A 35 26.06 4.71 10.92
CA HIS A 35 24.61 4.80 10.66
C HIS A 35 24.17 6.05 9.89
N LYS A 36 24.98 7.09 9.78
CA LYS A 36 24.58 8.37 9.20
C LYS A 36 24.58 8.42 7.67
N ARG A 37 25.32 7.53 6.99
CA ARG A 37 25.45 7.58 5.51
C ARG A 37 24.29 6.92 4.75
N ARG A 38 23.44 6.13 5.39
CA ARG A 38 22.30 5.47 4.72
C ARG A 38 21.04 6.34 4.68
N SER A 39 20.79 7.16 5.70
CA SER A 39 19.64 8.06 5.76
C SER A 39 19.70 9.18 4.73
N ASP A 40 20.88 9.81 4.53
CA ASP A 40 21.01 10.95 3.62
C ASP A 40 20.87 10.58 2.14
N SER A 41 21.17 9.34 1.76
CA SER A 41 21.01 8.85 0.38
C SER A 41 19.55 8.60 -0.02
N ILE A 42 18.68 8.30 0.94
CA ILE A 42 17.26 8.05 0.71
C ILE A 42 16.48 9.37 0.61
N PHE A 43 16.89 10.39 1.39
CA PHE A 43 16.23 11.70 1.41
C PHE A 43 16.46 12.54 0.15
N ASN A 44 17.51 12.30 -0.62
CA ASN A 44 17.88 13.12 -1.79
C ASN A 44 17.49 12.50 -3.14
N ARG A 45 16.82 11.34 -3.17
CA ARG A 45 16.30 10.74 -4.41
C ARG A 45 14.98 11.40 -4.79
N LYS A 46 14.82 11.73 -6.06
CA LYS A 46 13.52 12.14 -6.63
C LYS A 46 12.48 11.07 -6.27
N ARG A 47 11.69 11.35 -5.24
CA ARG A 47 10.74 10.36 -4.68
C ARG A 47 9.69 10.04 -5.74
N MET A 48 9.65 8.79 -6.19
CA MET A 48 8.62 8.30 -7.09
C MET A 48 7.25 8.48 -6.42
N LYS A 49 6.28 9.06 -7.13
CA LYS A 49 4.93 9.17 -6.61
C LYS A 49 4.29 7.78 -6.55
N THR A 50 3.76 7.40 -5.40
CA THR A 50 2.98 6.19 -5.23
C THR A 50 1.49 6.52 -5.30
N VAL A 51 0.74 5.76 -6.06
CA VAL A 51 -0.70 5.96 -6.28
C VAL A 51 -1.42 4.66 -5.98
N LEU A 52 -2.50 4.74 -5.22
CA LEU A 52 -3.46 3.66 -5.06
C LEU A 52 -4.74 4.03 -5.80
N ILE A 53 -5.10 3.27 -6.83
CA ILE A 53 -6.39 3.43 -7.53
C ILE A 53 -7.36 2.39 -6.97
N VAL A 54 -8.54 2.82 -6.57
CA VAL A 54 -9.62 1.95 -6.06
C VAL A 54 -10.92 2.22 -6.80
N VAL A 55 -11.72 1.18 -7.00
CA VAL A 55 -13.05 1.32 -7.60
C VAL A 55 -14.12 1.46 -6.50
N GLY A 56 -14.95 2.50 -6.62
CA GLY A 56 -15.97 2.84 -5.64
C GLY A 56 -15.43 3.55 -4.40
N LYS A 57 -16.30 4.27 -3.71
CA LYS A 57 -15.96 4.95 -2.46
C LYS A 57 -15.89 3.97 -1.28
N THR A 58 -15.08 4.28 -0.29
CA THR A 58 -15.14 3.60 1.01
C THR A 58 -16.42 4.06 1.73
N GLN A 59 -17.35 3.13 1.96
CA GLN A 59 -18.65 3.46 2.54
C GLN A 59 -18.63 3.50 4.06
N ASN A 60 -17.78 2.68 4.68
CA ASN A 60 -17.64 2.62 6.13
C ASN A 60 -16.76 3.77 6.61
N ARG A 61 -17.34 4.70 7.40
CA ARG A 61 -16.65 5.89 7.91
C ARG A 61 -15.45 5.56 8.81
N GLN A 62 -15.52 4.46 9.57
CA GLN A 62 -14.42 4.05 10.44
C GLN A 62 -13.23 3.54 9.62
N LEU A 63 -13.50 2.74 8.59
CA LEU A 63 -12.44 2.31 7.66
C LEU A 63 -11.83 3.50 6.93
N ASP A 64 -12.64 4.44 6.48
CA ASP A 64 -12.18 5.63 5.77
C ASP A 64 -11.27 6.49 6.66
N ALA A 65 -11.65 6.70 7.93
CA ALA A 65 -10.83 7.43 8.89
C ALA A 65 -9.47 6.75 9.14
N LEU A 66 -9.46 5.41 9.27
CA LEU A 66 -8.20 4.65 9.43
C LEU A 66 -7.34 4.71 8.16
N ILE A 67 -7.94 4.63 6.98
CA ILE A 67 -7.22 4.79 5.70
C ILE A 67 -6.58 6.16 5.61
N GLU A 68 -7.29 7.24 6.00
CA GLU A 68 -6.76 8.59 6.00
C GLU A 68 -5.59 8.76 6.98
N ASP A 69 -5.65 8.15 8.17
CA ASP A 69 -4.53 8.15 9.12
C ASP A 69 -3.27 7.51 8.49
N TYR A 70 -3.40 6.32 7.89
CA TYR A 70 -2.27 5.68 7.19
C TYR A 70 -1.78 6.49 5.99
N ARG A 71 -2.68 7.15 5.25
CA ARG A 71 -2.29 8.05 4.15
C ARG A 71 -1.41 9.20 4.66
N GLY A 72 -1.78 9.81 5.79
CA GLY A 72 -0.97 10.82 6.45
C GLY A 72 0.43 10.31 6.80
N ARG A 73 0.51 9.13 7.42
CA ARG A 73 1.78 8.48 7.80
C ARG A 73 2.65 8.14 6.58
N ILE A 74 2.07 7.57 5.52
CA ILE A 74 2.78 7.27 4.26
C ILE A 74 3.35 8.54 3.64
N GLY A 75 2.63 9.67 3.73
CA GLY A 75 3.03 10.96 3.19
C GLY A 75 4.37 11.47 3.74
N HIS A 76 4.79 11.04 4.93
CA HIS A 76 6.11 11.36 5.49
C HIS A 76 7.27 10.68 4.74
N TYR A 77 7.01 9.54 4.07
CA TYR A 77 8.03 8.77 3.36
C TYR A 77 8.05 9.07 1.86
N VAL A 78 6.89 9.06 1.23
CA VAL A 78 6.75 9.22 -0.23
C VAL A 78 5.55 10.08 -0.58
N PRO A 79 5.55 10.80 -1.71
CA PRO A 79 4.33 11.41 -2.23
C PRO A 79 3.31 10.30 -2.53
N PHE A 80 2.21 10.31 -1.79
CA PHE A 80 1.17 9.29 -1.90
C PHE A 80 -0.19 9.92 -2.23
N SER A 81 -0.94 9.30 -3.13
CA SER A 81 -2.34 9.65 -3.39
C SER A 81 -3.20 8.42 -3.55
N MET A 82 -4.42 8.50 -3.05
CA MET A 82 -5.47 7.51 -3.32
C MET A 82 -6.47 8.14 -4.29
N GLU A 83 -6.67 7.48 -5.42
CA GLU A 83 -7.59 7.90 -6.48
C GLU A 83 -8.79 6.96 -6.50
N VAL A 84 -9.99 7.52 -6.38
CA VAL A 84 -11.23 6.75 -6.43
C VAL A 84 -11.80 6.83 -7.83
N GLN A 85 -11.89 5.69 -8.50
CA GLN A 85 -12.68 5.56 -9.71
C GLN A 85 -14.15 5.38 -9.30
N PRO A 86 -15.09 6.19 -9.80
CA PRO A 86 -16.50 5.97 -9.54
C PRO A 86 -16.96 4.58 -10.03
N GLU A 87 -17.89 3.98 -9.30
CA GLU A 87 -18.57 2.77 -9.78
C GLU A 87 -19.35 3.07 -11.06
N LEU A 88 -19.43 2.07 -11.94
CA LEU A 88 -20.21 2.18 -13.16
C LEU A 88 -21.68 2.51 -12.87
N ARG A 89 -22.21 3.46 -13.62
CA ARG A 89 -23.65 3.77 -13.58
C ARG A 89 -24.39 2.94 -14.62
N ASN A 90 -25.68 2.71 -14.41
CA ASN A 90 -26.57 2.02 -15.36
C ASN A 90 -26.09 0.61 -15.75
N THR A 91 -25.71 -0.19 -14.75
CA THR A 91 -25.25 -1.58 -14.93
C THR A 91 -26.40 -2.58 -15.10
N ARG A 92 -27.67 -2.15 -14.99
CA ARG A 92 -28.82 -3.02 -15.20
C ARG A 92 -28.78 -3.61 -16.60
N GLY A 93 -28.87 -4.93 -16.71
CA GLY A 93 -28.84 -5.65 -17.99
C GLY A 93 -27.43 -5.93 -18.54
N LEU A 94 -26.36 -5.48 -17.87
CA LEU A 94 -25.02 -5.87 -18.24
C LEU A 94 -24.63 -7.19 -17.54
N SER A 95 -24.00 -8.08 -18.28
CA SER A 95 -23.33 -9.26 -17.68
C SER A 95 -22.14 -8.82 -16.82
N PHE A 96 -21.68 -9.69 -15.91
CA PHE A 96 -20.49 -9.45 -15.11
C PHE A 96 -19.25 -9.18 -15.98
N GLU A 97 -19.13 -9.89 -17.10
CA GLU A 97 -18.03 -9.67 -18.03
C GLU A 97 -18.08 -8.28 -18.67
N GLN A 98 -19.25 -7.84 -19.12
CA GLN A 98 -19.43 -6.50 -19.68
C GLN A 98 -19.16 -5.40 -18.65
N GLN A 99 -19.53 -5.62 -17.38
CA GLN A 99 -19.20 -4.67 -16.31
C GLN A 99 -17.68 -4.60 -16.09
N LYS A 100 -17.02 -5.74 -15.99
CA LYS A 100 -15.59 -5.87 -15.82
C LYS A 100 -14.81 -5.19 -16.96
N GLU A 101 -15.23 -5.40 -18.22
CA GLU A 101 -14.62 -4.76 -19.37
C GLU A 101 -14.78 -3.22 -19.35
N ARG A 102 -15.97 -2.72 -19.02
CA ARG A 102 -16.20 -1.27 -18.93
C ARG A 102 -15.38 -0.64 -17.81
N GLU A 103 -15.37 -1.26 -16.64
CA GLU A 103 -14.58 -0.81 -15.50
C GLU A 103 -13.08 -0.82 -15.84
N GLY A 104 -12.62 -1.85 -16.56
CA GLY A 104 -11.26 -1.96 -17.05
C GLY A 104 -10.87 -0.84 -18.01
N LYS A 105 -11.72 -0.46 -18.95
CA LYS A 105 -11.49 0.66 -19.87
C LYS A 105 -11.34 1.99 -19.14
N GLU A 106 -12.19 2.24 -18.12
CA GLU A 106 -12.05 3.45 -17.29
C GLU A 106 -10.76 3.45 -16.48
N LEU A 107 -10.35 2.28 -15.94
CA LEU A 107 -9.07 2.11 -15.24
C LEU A 107 -7.88 2.40 -16.15
N LEU A 108 -7.87 1.84 -17.36
CA LEU A 108 -6.82 2.08 -18.34
C LEU A 108 -6.66 3.56 -18.66
N GLY A 109 -7.77 4.31 -18.73
CA GLY A 109 -7.75 5.75 -18.92
C GLY A 109 -7.06 6.56 -17.80
N ARG A 110 -6.88 5.97 -16.61
CA ARG A 110 -6.18 6.61 -15.47
C ARG A 110 -4.70 6.27 -15.41
N ILE A 111 -4.29 5.22 -16.10
CA ILE A 111 -2.90 4.79 -16.18
C ILE A 111 -2.17 5.66 -17.19
N GLN A 112 -1.02 6.19 -16.81
CA GLN A 112 -0.20 7.06 -17.65
C GLN A 112 0.97 6.28 -18.27
N ASN A 113 1.49 6.81 -19.38
CA ASN A 113 2.74 6.30 -19.94
C ASN A 113 3.89 6.51 -18.94
N GLY A 114 4.62 5.43 -18.66
CA GLY A 114 5.71 5.43 -17.69
C GLY A 114 5.31 5.08 -16.26
N ASP A 115 4.04 4.70 -16.02
CA ASP A 115 3.63 4.10 -14.76
C ASP A 115 4.14 2.66 -14.63
N TRP A 116 4.52 2.28 -13.42
CA TRP A 116 4.69 0.89 -13.02
C TRP A 116 3.40 0.43 -12.37
N VAL A 117 2.68 -0.46 -13.04
CA VAL A 117 1.32 -0.88 -12.65
C VAL A 117 1.36 -2.24 -11.97
N ILE A 118 0.83 -2.30 -10.75
CA ILE A 118 0.74 -3.50 -9.92
C ILE A 118 -0.72 -3.72 -9.57
N LEU A 119 -1.25 -4.87 -9.95
CA LEU A 119 -2.60 -5.25 -9.57
C LEU A 119 -2.58 -6.04 -8.25
N LEU A 120 -3.45 -5.68 -7.31
CA LEU A 120 -3.70 -6.49 -6.14
C LEU A 120 -4.69 -7.59 -6.53
N ASP A 121 -4.15 -8.81 -6.69
CA ASP A 121 -4.89 -9.98 -7.19
C ASP A 121 -4.43 -11.24 -6.44
N GLU A 122 -5.34 -12.16 -6.15
CA GLU A 122 -5.05 -13.42 -5.46
C GLU A 122 -4.03 -14.31 -6.19
N ARG A 123 -3.91 -14.16 -7.51
CA ARG A 123 -2.94 -14.88 -8.36
C ARG A 123 -1.55 -14.24 -8.32
N GLY A 124 -1.41 -13.11 -7.64
CA GLY A 124 -0.14 -12.42 -7.50
C GLY A 124 0.83 -13.13 -6.57
N LYS A 125 2.07 -12.65 -6.56
CA LYS A 125 3.09 -13.14 -5.65
C LYS A 125 2.81 -12.66 -4.22
N GLU A 126 2.77 -13.59 -3.27
CA GLU A 126 2.77 -13.28 -1.84
C GLU A 126 4.20 -12.93 -1.38
N MET A 127 4.29 -12.00 -0.44
CA MET A 127 5.56 -11.54 0.12
C MET A 127 5.43 -11.35 1.63
N ARG A 128 6.49 -11.68 2.37
CA ARG A 128 6.62 -11.24 3.75
C ARG A 128 6.86 -9.71 3.79
N SER A 129 6.60 -9.07 4.91
CA SER A 129 6.72 -7.60 5.03
C SER A 129 8.11 -7.07 4.63
N VAL A 130 9.18 -7.79 4.99
CA VAL A 130 10.56 -7.43 4.59
C VAL A 130 10.81 -7.61 3.10
N GLU A 131 10.22 -8.63 2.48
CA GLU A 131 10.31 -8.85 1.04
C GLU A 131 9.53 -7.78 0.27
N PHE A 132 8.38 -7.38 0.80
CA PHE A 132 7.60 -6.28 0.24
C PHE A 132 8.34 -4.94 0.37
N ALA A 133 9.02 -4.69 1.49
CA ALA A 133 9.89 -3.52 1.65
C ALA A 133 11.01 -3.50 0.58
N ALA A 134 11.72 -4.61 0.40
CA ALA A 134 12.75 -4.74 -0.63
C ALA A 134 12.19 -4.57 -2.06
N PHE A 135 10.99 -5.09 -2.29
CA PHE A 135 10.24 -4.91 -3.54
C PHE A 135 9.96 -3.43 -3.80
N LEU A 136 9.44 -2.68 -2.80
CA LEU A 136 9.19 -1.25 -2.91
C LEU A 136 10.48 -0.48 -3.22
N ASP A 137 11.57 -0.75 -2.50
CA ASP A 137 12.86 -0.09 -2.72
C ASP A 137 13.34 -0.27 -4.18
N LYS A 138 13.30 -1.51 -4.68
CA LYS A 138 13.69 -1.81 -6.06
C LYS A 138 12.85 -1.04 -7.09
N ARG A 139 11.52 -0.90 -6.86
CA ARG A 139 10.64 -0.18 -7.80
C ARG A 139 10.83 1.32 -7.72
N MET A 140 10.99 1.86 -6.51
CA MET A 140 11.25 3.29 -6.29
C MET A 140 12.60 3.76 -6.85
N GLN A 141 13.54 2.86 -7.08
CA GLN A 141 14.82 3.16 -7.74
C GLN A 141 14.73 3.14 -9.27
N SER A 142 13.62 2.71 -9.84
CA SER A 142 13.45 2.67 -11.29
C SER A 142 13.26 4.09 -11.87
N SER A 143 13.44 4.22 -13.19
CA SER A 143 13.22 5.46 -13.92
C SER A 143 11.74 5.79 -14.20
N ARG A 144 10.82 4.95 -13.71
CA ARG A 144 9.37 5.13 -13.90
C ARG A 144 8.86 6.36 -13.12
N LYS A 145 7.76 6.94 -13.61
CA LYS A 145 7.22 8.19 -13.04
C LYS A 145 6.38 7.96 -11.80
N ARG A 146 5.53 6.91 -11.82
CA ARG A 146 4.63 6.57 -10.72
C ARG A 146 4.66 5.08 -10.46
N LEU A 147 4.52 4.69 -9.20
CA LEU A 147 4.22 3.33 -8.75
C LEU A 147 2.72 3.27 -8.47
N VAL A 148 1.98 2.55 -9.29
CA VAL A 148 0.52 2.52 -9.25
C VAL A 148 0.05 1.15 -8.80
N PHE A 149 -0.62 1.10 -7.67
CA PHE A 149 -1.33 -0.08 -7.18
C PHE A 149 -2.81 0.06 -7.51
N ILE A 150 -3.46 -1.03 -7.90
CA ILE A 150 -4.87 -1.02 -8.27
C ILE A 150 -5.62 -2.09 -7.47
N ILE A 151 -6.72 -1.69 -6.85
CA ILE A 151 -7.70 -2.56 -6.19
C ILE A 151 -9.04 -2.36 -6.90
N VAL A 152 -9.61 -3.44 -7.41
CA VAL A 152 -10.92 -3.43 -8.07
C VAL A 152 -12.03 -3.96 -7.18
N GLY A 153 -13.26 -3.87 -7.68
CA GLY A 153 -14.44 -4.44 -7.06
C GLY A 153 -14.55 -5.97 -7.21
N PRO A 154 -15.72 -6.54 -6.91
CA PRO A 154 -15.93 -7.99 -6.82
C PRO A 154 -15.82 -8.74 -8.15
N TYR A 155 -15.80 -8.05 -9.27
CA TYR A 155 -15.75 -8.69 -10.59
C TYR A 155 -14.33 -8.97 -11.10
N GLY A 156 -13.30 -8.49 -10.38
CA GLY A 156 -11.89 -8.65 -10.79
C GLY A 156 -11.47 -7.74 -11.94
N PHE A 157 -10.31 -8.01 -12.51
CA PHE A 157 -9.72 -7.23 -13.58
C PHE A 157 -10.11 -7.79 -14.96
N SER A 158 -10.30 -6.90 -15.94
CA SER A 158 -10.44 -7.31 -17.33
C SER A 158 -9.10 -7.77 -17.92
N GLU A 159 -9.16 -8.56 -19.00
CA GLU A 159 -7.95 -9.05 -19.66
C GLU A 159 -7.02 -7.91 -20.13
N GLU A 160 -7.60 -6.83 -20.65
CA GLU A 160 -6.83 -5.65 -21.09
C GLU A 160 -6.06 -5.00 -19.94
N VAL A 161 -6.63 -4.99 -18.71
CA VAL A 161 -5.96 -4.47 -17.52
C VAL A 161 -4.82 -5.41 -17.09
N TYR A 162 -5.00 -6.74 -17.17
CA TYR A 162 -3.93 -7.70 -16.92
C TYR A 162 -2.77 -7.53 -17.91
N GLN A 163 -3.07 -7.36 -19.19
CA GLN A 163 -2.05 -7.14 -20.23
C GLN A 163 -1.27 -5.83 -20.01
N ARG A 164 -1.90 -4.80 -19.42
CA ARG A 164 -1.23 -3.53 -19.10
C ARG A 164 -0.40 -3.61 -17.81
N ALA A 165 -0.67 -4.54 -16.93
CA ALA A 165 0.00 -4.65 -15.66
C ALA A 165 1.47 -5.08 -15.83
N ASP A 166 2.35 -4.46 -15.07
CA ASP A 166 3.75 -4.87 -14.99
C ASP A 166 3.92 -6.04 -14.01
N GLU A 167 3.08 -6.11 -12.95
CA GLU A 167 3.16 -7.15 -11.93
C GLU A 167 1.81 -7.40 -11.24
N LEU A 168 1.69 -8.60 -10.64
CA LEU A 168 0.60 -8.97 -9.75
C LEU A 168 1.15 -9.16 -8.34
N PHE A 169 0.42 -8.66 -7.34
CA PHE A 169 0.77 -8.78 -5.92
C PHE A 169 -0.43 -9.29 -5.13
N SER A 170 -0.21 -10.34 -4.33
CA SER A 170 -1.21 -10.89 -3.41
C SER A 170 -0.86 -10.54 -1.97
N LEU A 171 -1.84 -10.00 -1.25
CA LEU A 171 -1.71 -9.74 0.19
C LEU A 171 -1.86 -11.02 1.01
N SER A 172 -2.61 -12.00 0.51
CA SER A 172 -2.92 -13.27 1.18
C SER A 172 -3.68 -14.19 0.23
N LYS A 173 -3.63 -15.49 0.48
CA LYS A 173 -4.52 -16.49 -0.14
C LYS A 173 -5.97 -16.42 0.37
N MET A 174 -6.21 -15.62 1.41
CA MET A 174 -7.55 -15.39 1.94
C MET A 174 -8.22 -14.23 1.20
N THR A 175 -9.54 -14.37 0.98
CA THR A 175 -10.33 -13.32 0.34
C THR A 175 -10.69 -12.21 1.36
N PHE A 176 -10.50 -10.98 0.97
CA PHE A 176 -10.93 -9.79 1.71
C PHE A 176 -12.11 -9.11 1.03
N SER A 177 -12.95 -8.43 1.81
CA SER A 177 -13.90 -7.51 1.20
C SER A 177 -13.15 -6.36 0.51
N HIS A 178 -13.72 -5.85 -0.59
CA HIS A 178 -13.13 -4.76 -1.38
C HIS A 178 -12.91 -3.45 -0.58
N GLN A 179 -13.55 -3.29 0.57
CA GLN A 179 -13.33 -2.16 1.47
C GLN A 179 -12.20 -2.43 2.47
N MET A 180 -12.18 -3.63 3.07
CA MET A 180 -11.13 -4.01 4.03
C MET A 180 -9.75 -4.11 3.39
N VAL A 181 -9.65 -4.63 2.16
CA VAL A 181 -8.37 -4.78 1.46
C VAL A 181 -7.65 -3.44 1.27
N ARG A 182 -8.40 -2.32 1.17
CA ARG A 182 -7.82 -0.97 1.07
C ARG A 182 -7.06 -0.60 2.33
N LEU A 183 -7.68 -0.82 3.51
CA LEU A 183 -7.04 -0.55 4.79
C LEU A 183 -5.83 -1.45 5.01
N ILE A 184 -5.97 -2.75 4.74
CA ILE A 184 -4.87 -3.72 4.87
C ILE A 184 -3.71 -3.30 3.96
N PHE A 185 -3.98 -2.91 2.72
CA PHE A 185 -2.93 -2.50 1.79
C PHE A 185 -2.20 -1.22 2.25
N VAL A 186 -2.91 -0.17 2.68
CA VAL A 186 -2.24 1.07 3.11
C VAL A 186 -1.44 0.84 4.39
N GLU A 187 -1.89 -0.03 5.29
CA GLU A 187 -1.12 -0.46 6.47
C GLU A 187 0.17 -1.18 6.04
N GLN A 188 0.08 -2.16 5.12
CA GLN A 188 1.25 -2.89 4.64
C GLN A 188 2.20 -1.99 3.84
N LEU A 189 1.69 -1.02 3.09
CA LEU A 189 2.52 -0.02 2.42
C LEU A 189 3.28 0.85 3.43
N TYR A 190 2.61 1.33 4.46
CA TYR A 190 3.25 2.06 5.56
C TYR A 190 4.32 1.21 6.23
N ARG A 191 4.02 -0.05 6.59
CA ARG A 191 4.94 -1.00 7.20
C ARG A 191 6.19 -1.23 6.33
N GLY A 192 6.01 -1.47 5.04
CA GLY A 192 7.13 -1.62 4.10
C GLY A 192 8.03 -0.38 4.04
N LEU A 193 7.44 0.82 4.05
CA LEU A 193 8.19 2.08 4.05
C LEU A 193 8.90 2.32 5.38
N SER A 194 8.30 1.99 6.54
CA SER A 194 8.94 2.10 7.85
C SER A 194 10.13 1.15 7.99
N ILE A 195 10.04 -0.08 7.46
CA ILE A 195 11.16 -1.03 7.39
C ILE A 195 12.31 -0.42 6.58
N LEU A 196 12.03 0.17 5.42
CA LEU A 196 13.05 0.81 4.57
C LEU A 196 13.78 1.96 5.28
N ASN A 197 13.09 2.64 6.20
CA ASN A 197 13.66 3.72 7.00
C ASN A 197 14.29 3.25 8.31
N GLY A 198 14.29 1.96 8.60
CA GLY A 198 14.89 1.39 9.81
C GLY A 198 14.12 1.74 11.09
N GLU A 199 12.82 2.01 10.97
CA GLU A 199 12.00 2.35 12.12
C GLU A 199 11.49 1.10 12.86
N PRO A 200 11.28 1.17 14.19
CA PRO A 200 10.94 0.02 15.04
C PRO A 200 9.48 -0.44 14.91
N TYR A 201 8.80 -0.07 13.82
CA TYR A 201 7.41 -0.49 13.58
C TYR A 201 7.27 -1.99 13.27
N HIS A 202 8.35 -2.61 12.79
CA HIS A 202 8.38 -4.02 12.45
C HIS A 202 9.39 -4.76 13.34
N HIS A 203 8.88 -5.71 14.13
CA HIS A 203 9.72 -6.65 14.88
C HIS A 203 9.65 -8.00 14.18
N GLU A 204 10.76 -8.44 13.58
CA GLU A 204 10.91 -9.86 13.21
C GLU A 204 11.14 -10.63 14.50
N SER A 205 10.24 -11.57 14.81
CA SER A 205 10.56 -12.64 15.76
C SER A 205 11.50 -13.61 15.04
N GLU A 206 12.74 -13.71 15.55
CA GLU A 206 13.69 -14.75 15.20
C GLU A 206 13.11 -16.16 15.36
#